data_f6d27be1a2ccdff5b25b390f3bd0dd46
#
_entry.id   f6d27be1a2ccdff5b25b390f3bd0dd46
#
_cell.length_a   1.000
_cell.length_b   1.000
_cell.length_c   1.000
_cell.angle_alpha   90.00
_cell.angle_beta   90.00
_cell.angle_gamma   90.00
#
_symmetry.space_group_name_H-M   'P 1'
#
loop_
_entity.id
_entity.type
_entity.pdbx_description
1 polymer ?
#
loop_
_entity_poly.entity_id
_entity_poly.type
_entity_poly.pdbx_seq_one_letter_code
_entity_poly.pdbx_strand_id
1 'polypeptide(L)'
;MVDHVVLARALFGTTLGFHIIFATLGVGIPLMVLIAEVSYTLTNDHDYLIMARRWTKGFTVLLAVSITTGTTVALQLSLLWPRFMRIVGQVIALPFLIEIFAFFLEAVFMSIYVYAADRIPQRWRIFSVSLVALGAALSALLITDANAFMNTPQGFRFDHGRVTDVHPWQAVFNPALPTSDLHVLISAYMTVPFILATVAAYGLLRRVRSQRERQHQEKALMLCLSLGGLFGIMTAISGDASGKFLAKYQPLKLAAGEGLFHSMRHAPLVVGGWVDAAHQQTIWGIRIPSALSFLATDRWDGYVKGLDAFPRDEWPPLFVHDLFDAMVGCGSLLIVVALGAWLIKTLRRKTDQPFPTWLLWVFVLTGPLALVSIECGWCYGCISRQPWIIYGLMRTADAVTNAPHVGLMFGLFISLYALLGVATILVLVGYFRRHPLTQDIQEPNSGWKRTVWLP
;
A
#
# COMPACT_ATOMS: atom_id res chain seq x y z
N MET A 1 4.40 34.39 4.84
CA MET A 1 4.21 33.58 3.61
C MET A 1 4.58 32.15 3.94
N VAL A 2 3.74 31.20 3.58
CA VAL A 2 4.09 29.76 3.74
C VAL A 2 5.29 29.48 2.83
N ASP A 3 6.28 28.76 3.35
CA ASP A 3 7.49 28.40 2.62
C ASP A 3 7.11 27.64 1.31
N HIS A 4 7.74 28.04 0.21
CA HIS A 4 7.52 27.45 -1.10
C HIS A 4 7.84 25.94 -1.13
N VAL A 5 8.85 25.52 -0.39
CA VAL A 5 9.22 24.11 -0.22
C VAL A 5 8.09 23.33 0.47
N VAL A 6 7.49 23.92 1.52
CA VAL A 6 6.39 23.31 2.26
C VAL A 6 5.15 23.13 1.36
N LEU A 7 4.82 24.13 0.55
CA LEU A 7 3.70 24.04 -0.40
C LEU A 7 3.93 22.97 -1.48
N ALA A 8 5.13 22.89 -2.05
CA ALA A 8 5.47 21.87 -3.05
C ALA A 8 5.41 20.45 -2.44
N ARG A 9 5.90 20.29 -1.20
CA ARG A 9 5.80 19.01 -0.47
C ARG A 9 4.36 18.66 -0.15
N ALA A 10 3.54 19.62 0.28
CA ALA A 10 2.13 19.40 0.57
C ALA A 10 1.35 19.00 -0.68
N LEU A 11 1.58 19.69 -1.81
CA LEU A 11 0.95 19.34 -3.09
C LEU A 11 1.33 17.91 -3.53
N PHE A 12 2.62 17.61 -3.59
CA PHE A 12 3.09 16.30 -4.02
C PHE A 12 2.68 15.18 -3.05
N GLY A 13 2.82 15.42 -1.73
CA GLY A 13 2.45 14.45 -0.70
C GLY A 13 0.95 14.11 -0.71
N THR A 14 0.09 15.13 -0.89
CA THR A 14 -1.37 14.90 -1.02
C THR A 14 -1.71 14.11 -2.28
N THR A 15 -1.07 14.42 -3.41
CA THR A 15 -1.25 13.68 -4.66
C THR A 15 -0.81 12.24 -4.51
N LEU A 16 0.36 12.01 -3.91
CA LEU A 16 0.91 10.68 -3.69
C LEU A 16 0.01 9.86 -2.74
N GLY A 17 -0.40 10.41 -1.58
CA GLY A 17 -1.31 9.74 -0.66
C GLY A 17 -2.63 9.37 -1.31
N PHE A 18 -3.25 10.30 -2.04
CA PHE A 18 -4.47 9.97 -2.77
C PHE A 18 -4.26 8.86 -3.81
N HIS A 19 -3.14 8.89 -4.55
CA HIS A 19 -2.80 7.85 -5.54
C HIS A 19 -2.54 6.49 -4.91
N ILE A 20 -1.85 6.42 -3.79
CA ILE A 20 -1.47 5.17 -3.11
C ILE A 20 -2.68 4.33 -2.74
N ILE A 21 -3.80 4.94 -2.33
CA ILE A 21 -5.06 4.22 -2.08
C ILE A 21 -5.47 3.41 -3.32
N PHE A 22 -5.48 4.05 -4.49
CA PHE A 22 -5.89 3.40 -5.74
C PHE A 22 -4.84 2.47 -6.31
N ALA A 23 -3.56 2.82 -6.18
CA ALA A 23 -2.45 1.95 -6.59
C ALA A 23 -2.43 0.65 -5.78
N THR A 24 -2.64 0.72 -4.46
CA THR A 24 -2.76 -0.46 -3.58
C THR A 24 -3.91 -1.36 -4.03
N LEU A 25 -5.07 -0.78 -4.33
CA LEU A 25 -6.22 -1.52 -4.86
C LEU A 25 -5.92 -2.09 -6.25
N GLY A 26 -5.19 -1.33 -7.07
CA GLY A 26 -4.69 -1.73 -8.39
C GLY A 26 -3.86 -3.00 -8.35
N VAL A 27 -2.96 -3.09 -7.37
CA VAL A 27 -2.06 -4.25 -7.19
C VAL A 27 -2.76 -5.45 -6.57
N GLY A 28 -3.59 -5.23 -5.55
CA GLY A 28 -4.12 -6.35 -4.77
C GLY A 28 -5.40 -6.97 -5.33
N ILE A 29 -6.28 -6.20 -5.99
CA ILE A 29 -7.54 -6.77 -6.52
C ILE A 29 -7.30 -7.81 -7.63
N PRO A 30 -6.38 -7.63 -8.61
CA PRO A 30 -6.10 -8.66 -9.60
C PRO A 30 -5.66 -9.99 -8.99
N LEU A 31 -4.85 -9.96 -7.92
CA LEU A 31 -4.49 -11.18 -7.20
C LEU A 31 -5.71 -11.85 -6.57
N MET A 32 -6.62 -11.09 -5.96
CA MET A 32 -7.84 -11.62 -5.37
C MET A 32 -8.77 -12.23 -6.42
N VAL A 33 -8.87 -11.59 -7.59
CA VAL A 33 -9.64 -12.12 -8.74
C VAL A 33 -9.01 -13.41 -9.26
N LEU A 34 -7.67 -13.45 -9.39
CA LEU A 34 -6.96 -14.67 -9.79
C LEU A 34 -7.22 -15.83 -8.81
N ILE A 35 -7.10 -15.57 -7.50
CA ILE A 35 -7.37 -16.58 -6.47
C ILE A 35 -8.81 -17.10 -6.58
N ALA A 36 -9.77 -16.21 -6.82
CA ALA A 36 -11.17 -16.60 -6.97
C ALA A 36 -11.40 -17.44 -8.25
N GLU A 37 -10.82 -17.07 -9.40
CA GLU A 37 -10.91 -17.87 -10.65
C GLU A 37 -10.26 -19.25 -10.49
N VAL A 38 -9.11 -19.33 -9.85
CA VAL A 38 -8.42 -20.60 -9.56
C VAL A 38 -9.26 -21.44 -8.59
N SER A 39 -9.79 -20.83 -7.52
CA SER A 39 -10.65 -21.52 -6.57
C SER A 39 -11.91 -22.08 -7.23
N TYR A 40 -12.53 -21.33 -8.15
CA TYR A 40 -13.64 -21.82 -8.95
C TYR A 40 -13.24 -23.04 -9.78
N THR A 41 -12.06 -23.01 -10.41
CA THR A 41 -11.56 -24.14 -11.22
C THR A 41 -11.36 -25.40 -10.41
N LEU A 42 -10.83 -25.26 -9.17
CA LEU A 42 -10.52 -26.39 -8.30
C LEU A 42 -11.74 -26.97 -7.60
N THR A 43 -12.73 -26.14 -7.27
CA THR A 43 -13.89 -26.55 -6.45
C THR A 43 -15.20 -26.64 -7.22
N ASN A 44 -15.25 -26.09 -8.43
CA ASN A 44 -16.47 -25.89 -9.22
C ASN A 44 -17.59 -25.11 -8.46
N ASP A 45 -17.21 -24.31 -7.46
CA ASP A 45 -18.13 -23.55 -6.65
C ASP A 45 -18.34 -22.15 -7.25
N HIS A 46 -19.54 -21.89 -7.73
CA HIS A 46 -19.93 -20.66 -8.42
C HIS A 46 -19.82 -19.40 -7.55
N ASP A 47 -19.74 -19.52 -6.22
CA ASP A 47 -19.51 -18.36 -5.36
C ASP A 47 -18.20 -17.66 -5.69
N TYR A 48 -17.14 -18.42 -5.96
CA TYR A 48 -15.86 -17.86 -6.35
C TYR A 48 -15.91 -17.12 -7.69
N LEU A 49 -16.66 -17.67 -8.65
CA LEU A 49 -16.85 -17.00 -9.94
C LEU A 49 -17.63 -15.69 -9.78
N ILE A 50 -18.66 -15.65 -8.92
CA ILE A 50 -19.40 -14.42 -8.60
C ILE A 50 -18.49 -13.40 -7.93
N MET A 51 -17.64 -13.81 -6.98
CA MET A 51 -16.63 -12.94 -6.35
C MET A 51 -15.70 -12.34 -7.38
N ALA A 52 -15.07 -13.18 -8.24
CA ALA A 52 -14.16 -12.73 -9.29
C ALA A 52 -14.81 -11.66 -10.18
N ARG A 53 -16.02 -11.90 -10.65
CA ARG A 53 -16.77 -10.97 -11.49
C ARG A 53 -17.09 -9.65 -10.80
N ARG A 54 -17.58 -9.68 -9.57
CA ARG A 54 -17.93 -8.48 -8.80
C ARG A 54 -16.71 -7.65 -8.47
N TRP A 55 -15.62 -8.29 -8.04
CA TRP A 55 -14.36 -7.59 -7.75
C TRP A 55 -13.77 -6.95 -9.01
N THR A 56 -13.81 -7.64 -10.15
CA THR A 56 -13.37 -7.08 -11.44
C THR A 56 -14.16 -5.83 -11.82
N LYS A 57 -15.47 -5.81 -11.61
CA LYS A 57 -16.31 -4.64 -11.91
C LYS A 57 -15.93 -3.43 -11.06
N GLY A 58 -15.72 -3.64 -9.75
CA GLY A 58 -15.19 -2.59 -8.87
C GLY A 58 -13.81 -2.14 -9.30
N PHE A 59 -12.95 -3.11 -9.63
CA PHE A 59 -11.57 -2.84 -10.07
C PHE A 59 -11.51 -1.97 -11.33
N THR A 60 -12.35 -2.19 -12.31
CA THR A 60 -12.35 -1.39 -13.56
C THR A 60 -12.52 0.12 -13.28
N VAL A 61 -13.39 0.48 -12.33
CA VAL A 61 -13.58 1.89 -11.93
C VAL A 61 -12.33 2.41 -11.20
N LEU A 62 -11.82 1.63 -10.26
CA LEU A 62 -10.67 2.00 -9.44
C LEU A 62 -9.39 2.12 -10.28
N LEU A 63 -9.21 1.24 -11.27
CA LEU A 63 -8.08 1.28 -12.20
C LEU A 63 -8.05 2.57 -13.02
N ALA A 64 -9.21 3.04 -13.51
CA ALA A 64 -9.28 4.31 -14.23
C ALA A 64 -8.80 5.49 -13.38
N VAL A 65 -9.17 5.51 -12.09
CA VAL A 65 -8.70 6.53 -11.13
C VAL A 65 -7.21 6.36 -10.84
N SER A 66 -6.73 5.13 -10.66
CA SER A 66 -5.32 4.81 -10.44
C SER A 66 -4.45 5.34 -11.58
N ILE A 67 -4.83 5.07 -12.82
CA ILE A 67 -4.12 5.55 -14.03
C ILE A 67 -4.04 7.08 -14.05
N THR A 68 -5.18 7.75 -13.86
CA THR A 68 -5.25 9.20 -13.89
C THR A 68 -4.38 9.84 -12.82
N THR A 69 -4.45 9.32 -11.59
CA THR A 69 -3.67 9.85 -10.46
C THR A 69 -2.19 9.50 -10.57
N GLY A 70 -1.82 8.31 -11.08
CA GLY A 70 -0.43 7.93 -11.34
C GLY A 70 0.24 8.81 -12.38
N THR A 71 -0.46 9.11 -13.49
CA THR A 71 0.02 10.08 -14.48
C THR A 71 0.22 11.46 -13.85
N THR A 72 -0.66 11.87 -12.94
CA THR A 72 -0.52 13.14 -12.22
C THR A 72 0.70 13.14 -11.30
N VAL A 73 0.99 12.03 -10.58
CA VAL A 73 2.20 11.87 -9.77
C VAL A 73 3.45 12.04 -10.64
N ALA A 74 3.52 11.37 -11.78
CA ALA A 74 4.67 11.46 -12.71
C ALA A 74 4.88 12.89 -13.23
N LEU A 75 3.78 13.57 -13.60
CA LEU A 75 3.81 14.96 -14.06
C LEU A 75 4.30 15.90 -12.94
N GLN A 76 3.74 15.78 -11.74
CA GLN A 76 4.13 16.62 -10.60
C GLN A 76 5.57 16.35 -10.16
N LEU A 77 6.02 15.10 -10.21
CA LEU A 77 7.41 14.75 -9.91
C LEU A 77 8.37 15.52 -10.81
N SER A 78 8.05 15.58 -12.12
CA SER A 78 8.87 16.30 -13.11
C SER A 78 8.80 17.82 -12.93
N LEU A 79 7.65 18.38 -12.63
CA LEU A 79 7.44 19.82 -12.53
C LEU A 79 7.87 20.44 -11.19
N LEU A 80 7.62 19.73 -10.08
CA LEU A 80 7.93 20.24 -8.75
C LEU A 80 9.37 19.96 -8.31
N TRP A 81 9.99 18.90 -8.85
CA TRP A 81 11.31 18.42 -8.46
C TRP A 81 12.28 18.28 -9.66
N PRO A 82 12.48 19.35 -10.46
CA PRO A 82 13.22 19.25 -11.73
C PRO A 82 14.70 18.88 -11.54
N ARG A 83 15.34 19.32 -10.43
CA ARG A 83 16.74 18.97 -10.17
C ARG A 83 16.90 17.51 -9.75
N PHE A 84 15.95 16.99 -8.98
CA PHE A 84 15.87 15.57 -8.65
C PHE A 84 15.69 14.72 -9.93
N MET A 85 14.75 15.08 -10.79
CA MET A 85 14.49 14.36 -12.04
C MET A 85 15.67 14.41 -13.00
N ARG A 86 16.51 15.43 -12.93
CA ARG A 86 17.75 15.51 -13.74
C ARG A 86 18.73 14.40 -13.34
N ILE A 87 18.84 14.04 -12.06
CA ILE A 87 19.70 12.95 -11.59
C ILE A 87 19.03 11.61 -11.86
N VAL A 88 17.80 11.44 -11.39
CA VAL A 88 17.02 10.20 -11.46
C VAL A 88 16.81 9.76 -12.90
N GLY A 89 16.46 10.69 -13.79
CA GLY A 89 16.29 10.40 -15.22
C GLY A 89 17.54 9.95 -15.96
N GLN A 90 18.73 10.13 -15.37
CA GLN A 90 19.99 9.60 -15.94
C GLN A 90 20.36 8.25 -15.30
N VAL A 91 20.07 8.04 -14.04
CA VAL A 91 20.56 6.90 -13.26
C VAL A 91 19.56 5.75 -13.23
N ILE A 92 18.29 6.03 -12.97
CA ILE A 92 17.22 5.02 -12.85
C ILE A 92 16.13 5.16 -13.92
N ALA A 93 16.49 5.63 -15.12
CA ALA A 93 15.55 5.64 -16.26
C ALA A 93 15.05 4.23 -16.62
N LEU A 94 15.86 3.21 -16.40
CA LEU A 94 15.56 1.83 -16.79
C LEU A 94 14.31 1.26 -16.10
N PRO A 95 14.12 1.34 -14.77
CA PRO A 95 12.88 0.93 -14.12
C PRO A 95 11.65 1.64 -14.68
N PHE A 96 11.70 2.94 -14.88
CA PHE A 96 10.59 3.71 -15.45
C PHE A 96 10.23 3.30 -16.88
N LEU A 97 11.22 2.94 -17.70
CA LEU A 97 10.97 2.45 -19.05
C LEU A 97 10.34 1.05 -19.05
N ILE A 98 10.82 0.16 -18.18
CA ILE A 98 10.27 -1.20 -18.07
C ILE A 98 8.86 -1.15 -17.45
N GLU A 99 8.60 -0.22 -16.55
CA GLU A 99 7.28 -0.03 -15.92
C GLU A 99 6.19 0.26 -16.95
N ILE A 100 6.49 1.02 -18.01
CA ILE A 100 5.55 1.27 -19.11
C ILE A 100 5.09 -0.04 -19.75
N PHE A 101 5.97 -1.02 -19.91
CA PHE A 101 5.61 -2.33 -20.47
C PHE A 101 4.80 -3.16 -19.48
N ALA A 102 5.11 -3.11 -18.18
CA ALA A 102 4.34 -3.78 -17.13
C ALA A 102 2.91 -3.23 -17.07
N PHE A 103 2.76 -1.92 -17.12
CA PHE A 103 1.46 -1.25 -17.18
C PHE A 103 0.69 -1.58 -18.47
N PHE A 104 1.38 -1.61 -19.61
CA PHE A 104 0.76 -2.00 -20.88
C PHE A 104 0.26 -3.45 -20.84
N LEU A 105 1.05 -4.37 -20.26
CA LEU A 105 0.67 -5.75 -20.03
C LEU A 105 -0.63 -5.85 -19.21
N GLU A 106 -0.69 -5.12 -18.09
CA GLU A 106 -1.88 -5.05 -17.23
C GLU A 106 -3.10 -4.54 -18.02
N ALA A 107 -2.98 -3.42 -18.71
CA ALA A 107 -4.09 -2.78 -19.42
C ALA A 107 -4.65 -3.65 -20.56
N VAL A 108 -3.78 -4.30 -21.35
CA VAL A 108 -4.19 -5.18 -22.46
C VAL A 108 -4.92 -6.42 -21.94
N PHE A 109 -4.32 -7.13 -20.98
CA PHE A 109 -4.91 -8.36 -20.47
C PHE A 109 -6.13 -8.10 -19.59
N MET A 110 -6.21 -6.96 -18.92
CA MET A 110 -7.42 -6.52 -18.24
C MET A 110 -8.56 -6.27 -19.24
N SER A 111 -8.27 -5.63 -20.38
CA SER A 111 -9.26 -5.43 -21.43
C SER A 111 -9.75 -6.77 -22.00
N ILE A 112 -8.84 -7.73 -22.25
CA ILE A 112 -9.22 -9.08 -22.68
C ILE A 112 -10.09 -9.75 -21.61
N TYR A 113 -9.70 -9.69 -20.33
CA TYR A 113 -10.43 -10.31 -19.25
C TYR A 113 -11.83 -9.71 -19.05
N VAL A 114 -12.01 -8.39 -19.22
CA VAL A 114 -13.30 -7.72 -19.06
C VAL A 114 -14.23 -7.95 -20.27
N TYR A 115 -13.71 -7.82 -21.48
CA TYR A 115 -14.56 -7.82 -22.68
C TYR A 115 -14.70 -9.17 -23.37
N ALA A 116 -13.74 -10.07 -23.19
CA ALA A 116 -13.77 -11.37 -23.85
C ALA A 116 -14.04 -12.56 -22.91
N ALA A 117 -14.20 -12.35 -21.60
CA ALA A 117 -14.34 -13.44 -20.63
C ALA A 117 -15.46 -14.45 -20.92
N ASP A 118 -16.58 -14.02 -21.50
CA ASP A 118 -17.70 -14.92 -21.88
C ASP A 118 -17.43 -15.70 -23.17
N ARG A 119 -16.43 -15.28 -23.96
CA ARG A 119 -16.11 -15.84 -25.28
C ARG A 119 -14.90 -16.74 -25.28
N ILE A 120 -14.09 -16.68 -24.22
CA ILE A 120 -12.85 -17.45 -24.09
C ILE A 120 -13.01 -18.58 -23.07
N PRO A 121 -12.35 -19.73 -23.28
CA PRO A 121 -12.31 -20.81 -22.30
C PRO A 121 -11.71 -20.36 -20.97
N GLN A 122 -12.09 -21.02 -19.88
CA GLN A 122 -11.66 -20.72 -18.52
C GLN A 122 -10.14 -20.63 -18.36
N ARG A 123 -9.36 -21.50 -19.01
CA ARG A 123 -7.89 -21.45 -19.00
C ARG A 123 -7.34 -20.12 -19.50
N TRP A 124 -7.95 -19.52 -20.51
CA TRP A 124 -7.54 -18.23 -21.04
C TRP A 124 -7.98 -17.05 -20.16
N ARG A 125 -9.09 -17.19 -19.42
CA ARG A 125 -9.46 -16.21 -18.40
C ARG A 125 -8.43 -16.18 -17.28
N ILE A 126 -8.05 -17.36 -16.73
CA ILE A 126 -7.03 -17.47 -15.70
C ILE A 126 -5.69 -16.92 -16.20
N PHE A 127 -5.29 -17.30 -17.43
CA PHE A 127 -4.06 -16.76 -18.04
C PHE A 127 -4.09 -15.24 -18.14
N SER A 128 -5.19 -14.65 -18.62
CA SER A 128 -5.33 -13.20 -18.73
C SER A 128 -5.25 -12.51 -17.37
N VAL A 129 -5.99 -12.97 -16.37
CA VAL A 129 -5.94 -12.34 -15.03
C VAL A 129 -4.62 -12.60 -14.33
N SER A 130 -3.90 -13.69 -14.62
CA SER A 130 -2.53 -13.90 -14.13
C SER A 130 -1.56 -12.87 -14.67
N LEU A 131 -1.69 -12.51 -15.95
CA LEU A 131 -0.88 -11.47 -16.56
C LEU A 131 -1.25 -10.06 -16.06
N VAL A 132 -2.53 -9.81 -15.75
CA VAL A 132 -2.96 -8.58 -15.07
C VAL A 132 -2.29 -8.49 -13.70
N ALA A 133 -2.38 -9.54 -12.87
CA ALA A 133 -1.78 -9.56 -11.55
C ALA A 133 -0.25 -9.44 -11.60
N LEU A 134 0.39 -10.07 -12.58
CA LEU A 134 1.84 -9.96 -12.80
C LEU A 134 2.23 -8.54 -13.24
N GLY A 135 1.49 -7.95 -14.19
CA GLY A 135 1.74 -6.58 -14.66
C GLY A 135 1.62 -5.57 -13.54
N ALA A 136 0.55 -5.65 -12.75
CA ALA A 136 0.32 -4.80 -11.59
C ALA A 136 1.43 -4.95 -10.52
N ALA A 137 1.85 -6.18 -10.23
CA ALA A 137 2.95 -6.44 -9.30
C ALA A 137 4.28 -5.88 -9.80
N LEU A 138 4.62 -6.11 -11.08
CA LEU A 138 5.84 -5.60 -11.69
C LEU A 138 5.85 -4.06 -11.74
N SER A 139 4.72 -3.43 -12.11
CA SER A 139 4.59 -1.97 -12.08
C SER A 139 4.85 -1.42 -10.67
N ALA A 140 4.24 -2.02 -9.64
CA ALA A 140 4.46 -1.62 -8.25
C ALA A 140 5.94 -1.76 -7.83
N LEU A 141 6.61 -2.87 -8.16
CA LEU A 141 8.01 -3.09 -7.85
C LEU A 141 8.91 -2.07 -8.55
N LEU A 142 8.72 -1.85 -9.85
CA LEU A 142 9.54 -0.94 -10.65
C LEU A 142 9.41 0.53 -10.22
N ILE A 143 8.20 0.97 -9.82
CA ILE A 143 8.04 2.34 -9.32
C ILE A 143 8.55 2.49 -7.89
N THR A 144 8.46 1.44 -7.06
CA THR A 144 8.98 1.45 -5.69
C THR A 144 10.50 1.46 -5.69
N ASP A 145 11.17 0.88 -6.70
CA ASP A 145 12.62 0.95 -6.87
C ASP A 145 13.15 2.40 -6.92
N ALA A 146 12.38 3.34 -7.46
CA ALA A 146 12.73 4.76 -7.37
C ALA A 146 12.85 5.23 -5.91
N ASN A 147 11.93 4.80 -5.04
CA ASN A 147 12.02 5.11 -3.60
C ASN A 147 13.17 4.35 -2.91
N ALA A 148 13.43 3.10 -3.30
CA ALA A 148 14.56 2.32 -2.81
C ALA A 148 15.89 3.01 -3.16
N PHE A 149 16.07 3.45 -4.40
CA PHE A 149 17.22 4.23 -4.85
C PHE A 149 17.39 5.53 -4.04
N MET A 150 16.32 6.26 -3.77
CA MET A 150 16.38 7.49 -2.96
C MET A 150 16.90 7.24 -1.54
N ASN A 151 16.72 6.02 -1.01
CA ASN A 151 17.20 5.61 0.32
C ASN A 151 18.66 5.16 0.32
N THR A 152 19.10 4.43 -0.71
CA THR A 152 20.47 3.91 -0.84
C THR A 152 21.00 4.14 -2.26
N PRO A 153 21.28 5.41 -2.63
CA PRO A 153 21.74 5.76 -3.97
C PRO A 153 23.09 5.13 -4.29
N GLN A 154 23.17 4.44 -5.42
CA GLN A 154 24.41 3.82 -5.92
C GLN A 154 24.39 3.66 -7.46
N GLY A 155 25.49 3.17 -8.04
CA GLY A 155 25.60 2.91 -9.48
C GLY A 155 25.87 4.16 -10.31
N PHE A 156 26.44 5.21 -9.73
CA PHE A 156 26.90 6.40 -10.43
C PHE A 156 27.90 7.17 -9.58
N ARG A 157 28.62 8.11 -10.20
CA ARG A 157 29.41 9.12 -9.51
C ARG A 157 28.72 10.47 -9.63
N PHE A 158 28.71 11.21 -8.52
CA PHE A 158 28.18 12.56 -8.47
C PHE A 158 29.33 13.52 -8.16
N ASP A 159 29.78 14.23 -9.19
CA ASP A 159 30.93 15.13 -9.07
C ASP A 159 30.59 16.51 -9.65
N HIS A 160 30.89 17.57 -8.86
CA HIS A 160 30.60 18.96 -9.22
C HIS A 160 29.19 19.21 -9.80
N GLY A 161 28.15 18.53 -9.26
CA GLY A 161 26.76 18.68 -9.71
C GLY A 161 26.43 17.91 -11.00
N ARG A 162 27.33 17.05 -11.48
CA ARG A 162 27.16 16.22 -12.68
C ARG A 162 27.15 14.74 -12.31
N VAL A 163 26.26 14.00 -12.97
CA VAL A 163 26.21 12.54 -12.91
C VAL A 163 27.17 11.99 -13.97
N THR A 164 28.06 11.09 -13.56
CA THR A 164 29.01 10.40 -14.41
C THR A 164 29.11 8.94 -14.02
N ASP A 165 29.70 8.09 -14.86
CA ASP A 165 29.96 6.68 -14.60
C ASP A 165 28.68 5.92 -14.18
N VAL A 166 27.65 6.01 -15.02
CA VAL A 166 26.33 5.45 -14.70
C VAL A 166 26.27 3.97 -15.01
N HIS A 167 25.92 3.18 -14.00
CA HIS A 167 25.67 1.74 -14.07
C HIS A 167 24.21 1.45 -13.68
N PRO A 168 23.24 1.49 -14.62
CA PRO A 168 21.80 1.43 -14.30
C PRO A 168 21.39 0.21 -13.49
N TRP A 169 21.93 -0.97 -13.78
CA TRP A 169 21.63 -2.19 -13.03
C TRP A 169 22.14 -2.16 -11.58
N GLN A 170 23.26 -1.49 -11.29
CA GLN A 170 23.71 -1.30 -9.91
C GLN A 170 22.79 -0.33 -9.17
N ALA A 171 22.26 0.68 -9.85
CA ALA A 171 21.30 1.60 -9.28
C ALA A 171 19.97 0.89 -8.94
N VAL A 172 19.47 0.03 -9.84
CA VAL A 172 18.28 -0.80 -9.64
C VAL A 172 18.50 -1.79 -8.48
N PHE A 173 19.55 -2.58 -8.53
CA PHE A 173 19.87 -3.57 -7.48
C PHE A 173 20.55 -2.93 -6.26
N ASN A 174 19.99 -1.82 -5.78
CA ASN A 174 20.46 -1.15 -4.58
C ASN A 174 20.10 -1.94 -3.29
N PRO A 175 20.79 -1.70 -2.16
CA PRO A 175 20.56 -2.44 -0.92
C PRO A 175 19.14 -2.33 -0.35
N ALA A 176 18.40 -1.26 -0.66
CA ALA A 176 17.03 -1.07 -0.17
C ALA A 176 15.99 -1.87 -0.97
N LEU A 177 16.27 -2.20 -2.25
CA LEU A 177 15.32 -2.85 -3.15
C LEU A 177 14.65 -4.09 -2.52
N PRO A 178 15.39 -5.13 -2.06
CA PRO A 178 14.76 -6.39 -1.66
C PRO A 178 13.82 -6.23 -0.46
N THR A 179 14.13 -5.33 0.47
CA THR A 179 13.31 -5.11 1.66
C THR A 179 12.16 -4.14 1.38
N SER A 180 12.40 -3.05 0.68
CA SER A 180 11.39 -2.03 0.38
C SER A 180 10.31 -2.58 -0.56
N ASP A 181 10.72 -3.15 -1.68
CA ASP A 181 9.79 -3.58 -2.73
C ASP A 181 8.94 -4.76 -2.28
N LEU A 182 9.57 -5.75 -1.62
CA LEU A 182 8.85 -6.90 -1.12
C LEU A 182 7.84 -6.48 -0.04
N HIS A 183 8.23 -5.59 0.88
CA HIS A 183 7.35 -5.09 1.93
C HIS A 183 6.16 -4.33 1.36
N VAL A 184 6.38 -3.44 0.39
CA VAL A 184 5.32 -2.69 -0.29
C VAL A 184 4.35 -3.62 -1.02
N LEU A 185 4.85 -4.59 -1.78
CA LEU A 185 4.00 -5.53 -2.51
C LEU A 185 3.15 -6.39 -1.56
N ILE A 186 3.76 -6.97 -0.53
CA ILE A 186 3.05 -7.82 0.43
C ILE A 186 2.04 -7.00 1.24
N SER A 187 2.37 -5.76 1.61
CA SER A 187 1.43 -4.89 2.33
C SER A 187 0.21 -4.49 1.48
N ALA A 188 0.37 -4.33 0.17
CA ALA A 188 -0.76 -4.16 -0.75
C ALA A 188 -1.64 -5.43 -0.80
N TYR A 189 -1.01 -6.61 -0.84
CA TYR A 189 -1.71 -7.90 -0.79
C TYR A 189 -2.38 -8.19 0.57
N MET A 190 -1.90 -7.60 1.66
CA MET A 190 -2.58 -7.60 2.95
C MET A 190 -3.78 -6.65 2.96
N THR A 191 -3.62 -5.44 2.45
CA THR A 191 -4.61 -4.36 2.56
C THR A 191 -5.90 -4.69 1.81
N VAL A 192 -5.79 -5.18 0.58
CA VAL A 192 -6.95 -5.41 -0.30
C VAL A 192 -7.90 -6.48 0.23
N PRO A 193 -7.47 -7.65 0.70
CA PRO A 193 -8.37 -8.61 1.33
C PRO A 193 -9.14 -8.02 2.52
N PHE A 194 -8.53 -7.19 3.37
CA PHE A 194 -9.25 -6.55 4.48
C PHE A 194 -10.30 -5.55 4.01
N ILE A 195 -10.05 -4.81 2.92
CA ILE A 195 -11.06 -3.93 2.29
C ILE A 195 -12.23 -4.77 1.74
N LEU A 196 -11.95 -5.88 1.08
CA LEU A 196 -13.00 -6.78 0.57
C LEU A 196 -13.76 -7.48 1.72
N ALA A 197 -13.07 -7.81 2.81
CA ALA A 197 -13.70 -8.33 4.04
C ALA A 197 -14.69 -7.31 4.64
N THR A 198 -14.33 -6.02 4.65
CA THR A 198 -15.25 -4.93 5.06
C THR A 198 -16.54 -4.94 4.24
N VAL A 199 -16.42 -5.07 2.91
CA VAL A 199 -17.58 -5.10 2.01
C VAL A 199 -18.46 -6.31 2.30
N ALA A 200 -17.88 -7.50 2.48
CA ALA A 200 -18.61 -8.72 2.79
C ALA A 200 -19.29 -8.65 4.19
N ALA A 201 -18.57 -8.16 5.21
CA ALA A 201 -19.10 -7.99 6.55
C ALA A 201 -20.25 -6.97 6.59
N TYR A 202 -20.11 -5.84 5.88
CA TYR A 202 -21.18 -4.86 5.74
C TYR A 202 -22.40 -5.45 5.02
N GLY A 203 -22.18 -6.32 4.00
CA GLY A 203 -23.24 -7.07 3.34
C GLY A 203 -24.02 -7.96 4.32
N LEU A 204 -23.34 -8.60 5.27
CA LEU A 204 -23.95 -9.44 6.33
C LEU A 204 -24.70 -8.61 7.38
N LEU A 205 -24.28 -7.39 7.68
CA LEU A 205 -24.98 -6.48 8.59
C LEU A 205 -26.28 -5.93 8.00
N ARG A 206 -26.35 -5.78 6.68
CA ARG A 206 -27.59 -5.42 6.02
C ARG A 206 -28.58 -6.57 6.06
N ARG A 207 -29.87 -6.25 5.83
CA ARG A 207 -30.92 -7.27 5.77
C ARG A 207 -30.65 -8.22 4.59
N VAL A 208 -30.04 -9.38 4.89
CA VAL A 208 -29.81 -10.46 3.94
C VAL A 208 -31.16 -11.03 3.49
N ARG A 209 -31.38 -11.13 2.18
CA ARG A 209 -32.68 -11.53 1.60
C ARG A 209 -32.87 -13.03 1.53
N SER A 210 -31.78 -13.80 1.51
CA SER A 210 -31.83 -15.26 1.41
C SER A 210 -30.67 -15.94 2.13
N GLN A 211 -30.88 -17.21 2.55
CA GLN A 211 -29.82 -18.03 3.15
C GLN A 211 -28.61 -18.20 2.19
N ARG A 212 -28.87 -18.28 0.89
CA ARG A 212 -27.83 -18.41 -0.14
C ARG A 212 -26.94 -17.17 -0.23
N GLU A 213 -27.54 -15.97 -0.17
CA GLU A 213 -26.80 -14.69 -0.12
C GLU A 213 -25.89 -14.62 1.10
N ARG A 214 -26.41 -15.06 2.26
CA ARG A 214 -25.63 -15.11 3.50
C ARG A 214 -24.43 -16.03 3.37
N GLN A 215 -24.61 -17.25 2.89
CA GLN A 215 -23.53 -18.22 2.69
C GLN A 215 -22.45 -17.68 1.78
N HIS A 216 -22.82 -16.99 0.68
CA HIS A 216 -21.89 -16.34 -0.22
C HIS A 216 -21.07 -15.26 0.49
N GLN A 217 -21.73 -14.36 1.26
CA GLN A 217 -21.03 -13.30 1.97
C GLN A 217 -20.12 -13.84 3.08
N GLU A 218 -20.54 -14.86 3.83
CA GLU A 218 -19.70 -15.51 4.84
C GLU A 218 -18.48 -16.19 4.20
N LYS A 219 -18.64 -16.82 3.03
CA LYS A 219 -17.54 -17.42 2.29
C LYS A 219 -16.55 -16.36 1.80
N ALA A 220 -17.06 -15.26 1.23
CA ALA A 220 -16.23 -14.13 0.79
C ALA A 220 -15.48 -13.52 1.97
N LEU A 221 -16.16 -13.28 3.10
CA LEU A 221 -15.55 -12.75 4.32
C LEU A 221 -14.41 -13.64 4.82
N MET A 222 -14.65 -14.96 4.94
CA MET A 222 -13.62 -15.88 5.42
C MET A 222 -12.44 -16.03 4.48
N LEU A 223 -12.67 -16.06 3.17
CA LEU A 223 -11.60 -16.05 2.18
C LEU A 223 -10.72 -14.79 2.35
N CYS A 224 -11.36 -13.64 2.43
CA CYS A 224 -10.66 -12.36 2.57
C CYS A 224 -9.91 -12.25 3.89
N LEU A 225 -10.52 -12.60 5.03
CA LEU A 225 -9.84 -12.58 6.33
C LEU A 225 -8.67 -13.58 6.38
N SER A 226 -8.80 -14.76 5.77
CA SER A 226 -7.73 -15.76 5.74
C SER A 226 -6.53 -15.26 4.92
N LEU A 227 -6.77 -14.70 3.74
CA LEU A 227 -5.71 -14.14 2.89
C LEU A 227 -5.11 -12.87 3.51
N GLY A 228 -5.94 -11.98 4.07
CA GLY A 228 -5.47 -10.81 4.79
C GLY A 228 -4.59 -11.16 5.98
N GLY A 229 -4.96 -12.18 6.77
CA GLY A 229 -4.15 -12.68 7.87
C GLY A 229 -2.83 -13.31 7.41
N LEU A 230 -2.86 -14.13 6.35
CA LEU A 230 -1.66 -14.72 5.75
C LEU A 230 -0.67 -13.64 5.29
N PHE A 231 -1.15 -12.71 4.46
CA PHE A 231 -0.31 -11.61 3.98
C PHE A 231 0.07 -10.65 5.10
N GLY A 232 -0.76 -10.50 6.15
CA GLY A 232 -0.41 -9.75 7.35
C GLY A 232 0.80 -10.32 8.07
N ILE A 233 0.85 -11.63 8.27
CA ILE A 233 2.03 -12.31 8.86
C ILE A 233 3.25 -12.12 7.96
N MET A 234 3.10 -12.26 6.64
CA MET A 234 4.20 -12.03 5.70
C MET A 234 4.66 -10.56 5.72
N THR A 235 3.74 -9.60 5.89
CA THR A 235 4.07 -8.18 6.04
C THR A 235 4.86 -7.93 7.32
N ALA A 236 4.51 -8.58 8.43
CA ALA A 236 5.27 -8.47 9.68
C ALA A 236 6.71 -9.03 9.52
N ILE A 237 6.86 -10.18 8.85
CA ILE A 237 8.18 -10.78 8.58
C ILE A 237 9.02 -9.87 7.67
N SER A 238 8.44 -9.33 6.59
CA SER A 238 9.15 -8.40 5.71
C SER A 238 9.44 -7.06 6.38
N GLY A 239 8.60 -6.64 7.34
CA GLY A 239 8.79 -5.46 8.18
C GLY A 239 9.99 -5.61 9.12
N ASP A 240 10.17 -6.78 9.75
CA ASP A 240 11.35 -7.10 10.55
C ASP A 240 12.64 -7.00 9.71
N ALA A 241 12.64 -7.58 8.51
CA ALA A 241 13.76 -7.45 7.58
C ALA A 241 14.04 -5.98 7.19
N SER A 242 12.99 -5.17 7.02
CA SER A 242 13.11 -3.73 6.75
C SER A 242 13.68 -2.97 7.95
N GLY A 243 13.31 -3.32 9.18
CA GLY A 243 13.88 -2.75 10.41
C GLY A 243 15.40 -3.01 10.53
N LYS A 244 15.84 -4.23 10.24
CA LYS A 244 17.27 -4.59 10.20
C LYS A 244 18.01 -3.85 9.08
N PHE A 245 17.39 -3.71 7.92
CA PHE A 245 17.93 -2.88 6.85
C PHE A 245 18.13 -1.42 7.31
N LEU A 246 17.12 -0.82 7.97
CA LEU A 246 17.22 0.54 8.50
C LEU A 246 18.34 0.68 9.54
N ALA A 247 18.47 -0.28 10.45
CA ALA A 247 19.56 -0.29 11.45
C ALA A 247 20.94 -0.23 10.81
N LYS A 248 21.11 -0.88 9.65
CA LYS A 248 22.40 -0.95 8.94
C LYS A 248 22.65 0.24 8.03
N TYR A 249 21.67 0.65 7.22
CA TYR A 249 21.85 1.60 6.13
C TYR A 249 21.25 2.98 6.39
N GLN A 250 20.24 3.07 7.27
CA GLN A 250 19.55 4.31 7.61
C GLN A 250 19.23 4.41 9.11
N PRO A 251 20.25 4.36 9.99
CA PRO A 251 20.04 4.32 11.43
C PRO A 251 19.35 5.58 11.98
N LEU A 252 19.53 6.75 11.36
CA LEU A 252 18.78 7.97 11.72
C LEU A 252 17.27 7.80 11.53
N LYS A 253 16.87 7.19 10.41
CA LYS A 253 15.47 6.91 10.10
C LYS A 253 14.87 5.91 11.10
N LEU A 254 15.62 4.88 11.49
CA LEU A 254 15.20 3.94 12.53
C LEU A 254 15.05 4.66 13.88
N ALA A 255 16.06 5.42 14.29
CA ALA A 255 16.04 6.15 15.56
C ALA A 255 14.85 7.10 15.67
N ALA A 256 14.53 7.82 14.58
CA ALA A 256 13.37 8.70 14.53
C ALA A 256 12.03 7.94 14.58
N GLY A 257 11.91 6.82 13.86
CA GLY A 257 10.72 5.98 13.87
C GLY A 257 10.47 5.32 15.23
N GLU A 258 11.52 4.93 15.92
CA GLU A 258 11.44 4.29 17.25
C GLU A 258 11.44 5.28 18.42
N GLY A 259 11.53 6.59 18.13
CA GLY A 259 11.62 7.63 19.18
C GLY A 259 12.85 7.47 20.08
N LEU A 260 13.95 6.88 19.56
CA LEU A 260 15.18 6.62 20.30
C LEU A 260 16.11 7.83 20.26
N PHE A 261 16.17 8.61 21.33
CA PHE A 261 17.02 9.81 21.40
C PHE A 261 18.48 9.48 21.67
N HIS A 262 18.76 8.52 22.54
CA HIS A 262 20.11 8.18 22.98
C HIS A 262 20.57 6.84 22.45
N SER A 263 21.78 6.84 21.91
CA SER A 263 22.45 5.63 21.44
C SER A 263 22.76 4.70 22.61
N MET A 264 22.35 3.43 22.54
CA MET A 264 22.54 2.52 23.66
C MET A 264 22.58 1.05 23.25
N ARG A 265 23.09 0.22 24.16
CA ARG A 265 22.85 -1.22 24.18
C ARG A 265 21.59 -1.50 24.98
N HIS A 266 20.99 -2.68 24.76
CA HIS A 266 19.71 -3.02 25.42
C HIS A 266 18.60 -1.99 25.17
N ALA A 267 18.57 -1.38 23.97
CA ALA A 267 17.60 -0.36 23.60
C ALA A 267 16.16 -0.92 23.72
N PRO A 268 15.30 -0.24 24.48
CA PRO A 268 13.90 -0.65 24.60
C PRO A 268 13.16 -0.35 23.30
N LEU A 269 12.20 -1.20 22.93
CA LEU A 269 11.16 -0.87 21.96
C LEU A 269 10.11 -0.02 22.66
N VAL A 270 9.78 1.11 22.11
CA VAL A 270 8.73 2.01 22.63
C VAL A 270 7.50 1.86 21.76
N VAL A 271 6.41 1.39 22.33
CA VAL A 271 5.13 1.23 21.62
C VAL A 271 4.18 2.33 22.07
N GLY A 272 3.74 3.14 21.11
CA GLY A 272 2.94 4.32 21.39
C GLY A 272 3.73 5.41 22.11
N GLY A 273 3.02 6.42 22.56
CA GLY A 273 3.60 7.55 23.28
C GLY A 273 3.66 8.80 22.41
N TRP A 274 4.24 9.85 22.96
CA TRP A 274 4.41 11.13 22.30
C TRP A 274 5.87 11.57 22.37
N VAL A 275 6.43 11.96 21.24
CA VAL A 275 7.83 12.39 21.17
C VAL A 275 7.98 13.82 21.67
N ASP A 276 8.62 14.00 22.82
CA ASP A 276 9.00 15.28 23.39
C ASP A 276 10.42 15.67 22.94
N ALA A 277 10.47 16.48 21.88
CA ALA A 277 11.74 16.96 21.31
C ALA A 277 12.52 17.87 22.26
N ALA A 278 11.83 18.60 23.15
CA ALA A 278 12.46 19.54 24.09
C ALA A 278 13.23 18.81 25.18
N HIS A 279 12.64 17.76 25.74
CA HIS A 279 13.26 16.93 26.77
C HIS A 279 13.97 15.70 26.23
N GLN A 280 13.97 15.48 24.90
CA GLN A 280 14.63 14.37 24.22
C GLN A 280 14.17 12.99 24.76
N GLN A 281 12.88 12.82 24.89
CA GLN A 281 12.28 11.57 25.38
C GLN A 281 10.93 11.27 24.72
N THR A 282 10.56 9.99 24.72
CA THR A 282 9.19 9.58 24.38
C THR A 282 8.43 9.34 25.68
N ILE A 283 7.33 10.07 25.85
CA ILE A 283 6.48 10.04 27.05
C ILE A 283 5.22 9.18 26.79
N TRP A 284 4.68 8.56 27.84
CA TRP A 284 3.48 7.71 27.83
C TRP A 284 3.55 6.46 26.94
N GLY A 285 4.71 6.14 26.38
CA GLY A 285 4.91 4.90 25.61
C GLY A 285 5.15 3.69 26.53
N ILE A 286 4.72 2.52 26.05
CA ILE A 286 5.02 1.24 26.69
C ILE A 286 6.43 0.82 26.27
N ARG A 287 7.34 0.69 27.23
CA ARG A 287 8.74 0.31 26.97
C ARG A 287 8.94 -1.18 27.17
N ILE A 288 9.34 -1.89 26.12
CA ILE A 288 9.70 -3.32 26.17
C ILE A 288 11.23 -3.41 26.21
N PRO A 289 11.83 -3.81 27.35
CA PRO A 289 13.29 -3.77 27.53
C PRO A 289 14.02 -4.63 26.48
N SER A 290 15.11 -4.10 25.91
CA SER A 290 15.99 -4.74 24.93
C SER A 290 15.35 -5.18 23.61
N ALA A 291 14.05 -4.99 23.43
CA ALA A 291 13.34 -5.50 22.26
C ALA A 291 13.77 -4.78 20.98
N LEU A 292 14.04 -3.47 21.00
CA LEU A 292 14.56 -2.75 19.84
C LEU A 292 15.98 -3.25 19.45
N SER A 293 16.85 -3.50 20.43
CA SER A 293 18.17 -4.08 20.18
C SER A 293 18.05 -5.43 19.47
N PHE A 294 17.10 -6.28 19.91
CA PHE A 294 16.87 -7.58 19.28
C PHE A 294 16.31 -7.43 17.86
N LEU A 295 15.30 -6.62 17.64
CA LEU A 295 14.70 -6.39 16.32
C LEU A 295 15.68 -5.76 15.32
N ALA A 296 16.56 -4.87 15.79
CA ALA A 296 17.53 -4.20 14.92
C ALA A 296 18.78 -5.05 14.59
N THR A 297 19.17 -5.98 15.46
CA THR A 297 20.49 -6.63 15.38
C THR A 297 20.49 -8.14 15.61
N ASP A 298 19.34 -8.78 15.84
CA ASP A 298 19.17 -10.18 16.28
C ASP A 298 19.92 -10.51 17.61
N ARG A 299 20.22 -9.46 18.42
CA ARG A 299 20.92 -9.61 19.71
C ARG A 299 20.27 -8.71 20.76
N TRP A 300 19.98 -9.27 21.93
CA TRP A 300 19.40 -8.53 23.03
C TRP A 300 20.32 -7.41 23.58
N ASP A 301 21.63 -7.58 23.45
CA ASP A 301 22.67 -6.63 23.82
C ASP A 301 23.17 -5.76 22.65
N GLY A 302 22.52 -5.83 21.51
CA GLY A 302 22.90 -5.12 20.30
C GLY A 302 22.93 -3.60 20.50
N TYR A 303 23.90 -2.92 19.90
CA TYR A 303 24.01 -1.48 19.96
C TYR A 303 23.12 -0.84 18.87
N VAL A 304 22.26 0.07 19.29
CA VAL A 304 21.39 0.85 18.39
C VAL A 304 21.75 2.33 18.50
N LYS A 305 21.97 2.97 17.35
CA LYS A 305 22.22 4.41 17.28
C LYS A 305 20.94 5.18 17.53
N GLY A 306 21.00 6.16 18.43
CA GLY A 306 19.94 7.13 18.67
C GLY A 306 20.09 8.40 17.82
N LEU A 307 19.15 9.32 17.97
CA LEU A 307 19.17 10.63 17.30
C LEU A 307 20.42 11.45 17.69
N ASP A 308 20.96 11.27 18.89
CA ASP A 308 22.18 11.92 19.39
C ASP A 308 23.44 11.62 18.57
N ALA A 309 23.44 10.55 17.77
CA ALA A 309 24.54 10.21 16.87
C ALA A 309 24.57 11.04 15.56
N PHE A 310 23.59 11.94 15.36
CA PHE A 310 23.40 12.69 14.11
C PHE A 310 23.21 14.17 14.35
N PRO A 311 23.64 15.04 13.41
CA PRO A 311 23.38 16.49 13.48
C PRO A 311 21.87 16.78 13.52
N ARG A 312 21.46 17.76 14.32
CA ARG A 312 20.04 18.11 14.50
C ARG A 312 19.37 18.62 13.23
N ASP A 313 20.09 19.25 12.33
CA ASP A 313 19.60 19.74 11.05
C ASP A 313 19.34 18.62 10.02
N GLU A 314 19.76 17.41 10.34
CA GLU A 314 19.46 16.19 9.57
C GLU A 314 18.28 15.38 10.14
N TRP A 315 17.79 15.75 11.33
CA TRP A 315 16.70 15.00 11.95
C TRP A 315 15.40 15.15 11.13
N PRO A 316 14.70 14.05 10.84
CA PRO A 316 13.38 14.15 10.25
C PRO A 316 12.38 14.74 11.26
N PRO A 317 11.19 15.19 10.80
CA PRO A 317 10.11 15.57 11.71
C PRO A 317 9.76 14.42 12.64
N LEU A 318 9.78 14.65 13.97
CA LEU A 318 9.70 13.56 14.96
C LEU A 318 8.32 12.90 15.06
N PHE A 319 7.25 13.49 14.50
CA PHE A 319 5.96 12.83 14.38
C PHE A 319 5.98 11.56 13.48
N VAL A 320 7.11 11.28 12.82
CA VAL A 320 7.30 10.02 12.10
C VAL A 320 7.24 8.79 13.01
N HIS A 321 7.50 8.98 14.33
CA HIS A 321 7.27 7.96 15.34
C HIS A 321 5.80 7.55 15.41
N ASP A 322 4.89 8.53 15.47
CA ASP A 322 3.45 8.28 15.53
C ASP A 322 2.95 7.57 14.26
N LEU A 323 3.51 7.91 13.08
CA LEU A 323 3.18 7.25 11.82
C LEU A 323 3.66 5.80 11.81
N PHE A 324 4.86 5.55 12.32
CA PHE A 324 5.43 4.21 12.42
C PHE A 324 4.60 3.34 13.37
N ASP A 325 4.28 3.85 14.54
CA ASP A 325 3.46 3.15 15.53
C ASP A 325 2.03 2.88 15.03
N ALA A 326 1.41 3.85 14.35
CA ALA A 326 0.10 3.66 13.75
C ALA A 326 0.12 2.57 12.66
N MET A 327 1.15 2.55 11.81
CA MET A 327 1.35 1.50 10.80
C MET A 327 1.45 0.12 11.44
N VAL A 328 2.36 -0.04 12.40
CA VAL A 328 2.62 -1.33 13.06
C VAL A 328 1.44 -1.76 13.92
N GLY A 329 0.85 -0.83 14.68
CA GLY A 329 -0.30 -1.09 15.55
C GLY A 329 -1.54 -1.52 14.77
N CYS A 330 -1.92 -0.79 13.71
CA CYS A 330 -3.04 -1.18 12.85
C CYS A 330 -2.77 -2.51 12.16
N GLY A 331 -1.57 -2.72 11.62
CA GLY A 331 -1.18 -3.98 10.96
C GLY A 331 -1.26 -5.17 11.91
N SER A 332 -0.74 -5.04 13.12
CA SER A 332 -0.79 -6.09 14.17
C SER A 332 -2.23 -6.39 14.59
N LEU A 333 -3.05 -5.36 14.77
CA LEU A 333 -4.47 -5.53 15.12
C LEU A 333 -5.22 -6.30 14.01
N LEU A 334 -4.95 -6.02 12.74
CA LEU A 334 -5.55 -6.73 11.62
C LEU A 334 -5.20 -8.23 11.62
N ILE A 335 -3.94 -8.58 11.93
CA ILE A 335 -3.51 -9.98 12.08
C ILE A 335 -4.29 -10.64 13.21
N VAL A 336 -4.40 -10.00 14.37
CA VAL A 336 -5.14 -10.52 15.53
C VAL A 336 -6.62 -10.73 15.18
N VAL A 337 -7.26 -9.78 14.49
CA VAL A 337 -8.65 -9.90 14.04
C VAL A 337 -8.83 -11.08 13.07
N ALA A 338 -7.91 -11.27 12.12
CA ALA A 338 -7.98 -12.38 11.17
C ALA A 338 -7.81 -13.74 11.87
N LEU A 339 -6.84 -13.87 12.76
CA LEU A 339 -6.61 -15.08 13.55
C LEU A 339 -7.79 -15.37 14.49
N GLY A 340 -8.33 -14.34 15.13
CA GLY A 340 -9.51 -14.42 15.97
C GLY A 340 -10.76 -14.87 15.20
N ALA A 341 -10.97 -14.35 14.01
CA ALA A 341 -12.06 -14.78 13.12
C ALA A 341 -11.95 -16.26 12.76
N TRP A 342 -10.75 -16.69 12.41
CA TRP A 342 -10.46 -18.09 12.07
C TRP A 342 -10.68 -19.02 13.28
N LEU A 343 -10.21 -18.62 14.45
CA LEU A 343 -10.43 -19.36 15.70
C LEU A 343 -11.92 -19.48 16.02
N ILE A 344 -12.67 -18.38 15.98
CA ILE A 344 -14.11 -18.35 16.23
C ILE A 344 -14.86 -19.26 15.24
N LYS A 345 -14.52 -19.19 13.94
CA LYS A 345 -15.14 -20.05 12.93
C LYS A 345 -14.86 -21.53 13.20
N THR A 346 -13.64 -21.86 13.61
CA THR A 346 -13.24 -23.24 13.94
C THR A 346 -13.97 -23.76 15.17
N LEU A 347 -14.07 -22.97 16.25
CA LEU A 347 -14.79 -23.34 17.45
C LEU A 347 -16.30 -23.49 17.22
N ARG A 348 -16.87 -22.69 16.29
CA ARG A 348 -18.30 -22.73 15.93
C ARG A 348 -18.65 -23.70 14.82
N ARG A 349 -17.68 -24.44 14.27
CA ARG A 349 -17.88 -25.34 13.13
C ARG A 349 -19.04 -26.33 13.27
N LYS A 350 -19.38 -26.71 14.51
CA LYS A 350 -20.48 -27.66 14.81
C LYS A 350 -21.86 -27.00 14.91
N THR A 351 -21.93 -25.67 15.04
CA THR A 351 -23.21 -25.00 15.39
C THR A 351 -23.85 -24.28 14.19
N ASP A 352 -23.13 -24.13 13.07
CA ASP A 352 -23.54 -23.35 11.88
C ASP A 352 -24.18 -21.99 12.19
N GLN A 353 -23.83 -21.43 13.36
CA GLN A 353 -24.36 -20.15 13.82
C GLN A 353 -23.66 -18.98 13.11
N PRO A 354 -24.41 -17.93 12.78
CA PRO A 354 -23.86 -16.72 12.18
C PRO A 354 -22.86 -16.01 13.08
N PHE A 355 -21.99 -15.20 12.49
CA PHE A 355 -21.18 -14.27 13.26
C PHE A 355 -22.08 -13.30 14.02
N PRO A 356 -21.80 -13.01 15.31
CA PRO A 356 -22.56 -12.02 16.06
C PRO A 356 -22.35 -10.61 15.47
N THR A 357 -23.37 -9.78 15.60
CA THR A 357 -23.40 -8.42 15.01
C THR A 357 -22.20 -7.55 15.42
N TRP A 358 -21.78 -7.62 16.68
CA TRP A 358 -20.63 -6.84 17.16
C TRP A 358 -19.33 -7.25 16.45
N LEU A 359 -19.16 -8.53 16.14
CA LEU A 359 -17.98 -9.03 15.44
C LEU A 359 -18.00 -8.63 13.96
N LEU A 360 -19.17 -8.59 13.33
CA LEU A 360 -19.31 -8.06 11.98
C LEU A 360 -18.91 -6.58 11.92
N TRP A 361 -19.20 -5.78 12.94
CA TRP A 361 -18.71 -4.40 13.02
C TRP A 361 -17.19 -4.32 13.16
N VAL A 362 -16.57 -5.23 13.92
CA VAL A 362 -15.10 -5.35 13.96
C VAL A 362 -14.55 -5.63 12.55
N PHE A 363 -15.18 -6.55 11.81
CA PHE A 363 -14.75 -6.85 10.43
C PHE A 363 -14.99 -5.69 9.47
N VAL A 364 -16.01 -4.87 9.66
CA VAL A 364 -16.24 -3.64 8.87
C VAL A 364 -15.10 -2.63 9.08
N LEU A 365 -14.52 -2.58 10.26
CA LEU A 365 -13.41 -1.67 10.56
C LEU A 365 -12.07 -2.13 9.96
N THR A 366 -11.95 -3.38 9.51
CA THR A 366 -10.66 -3.89 8.98
C THR A 366 -10.18 -3.15 7.73
N GLY A 367 -11.05 -2.78 6.81
CA GLY A 367 -10.68 -2.03 5.60
C GLY A 367 -10.15 -0.62 5.92
N PRO A 368 -10.89 0.20 6.68
CA PRO A 368 -10.37 1.50 7.14
C PRO A 368 -9.03 1.39 7.88
N LEU A 369 -8.87 0.41 8.80
CA LEU A 369 -7.60 0.18 9.50
C LEU A 369 -6.47 -0.21 8.55
N ALA A 370 -6.75 -1.05 7.55
CA ALA A 370 -5.76 -1.44 6.55
C ALA A 370 -5.31 -0.24 5.69
N LEU A 371 -6.24 0.66 5.32
CA LEU A 371 -5.91 1.90 4.62
C LEU A 371 -5.07 2.83 5.51
N VAL A 372 -5.42 3.01 6.77
CA VAL A 372 -4.61 3.80 7.70
C VAL A 372 -3.21 3.22 7.84
N SER A 373 -3.08 1.89 7.99
CA SER A 373 -1.79 1.22 8.11
C SER A 373 -0.90 1.48 6.91
N ILE A 374 -1.41 1.28 5.67
CA ILE A 374 -0.59 1.46 4.47
C ILE A 374 -0.23 2.93 4.21
N GLU A 375 -1.15 3.86 4.45
CA GLU A 375 -0.89 5.30 4.30
C GLU A 375 0.14 5.80 5.32
N CYS A 376 0.03 5.39 6.58
CA CYS A 376 1.03 5.69 7.60
C CYS A 376 2.40 5.13 7.22
N GLY A 377 2.46 3.92 6.65
CA GLY A 377 3.69 3.29 6.16
C GLY A 377 4.35 4.09 5.03
N TRP A 378 3.59 4.54 4.05
CA TRP A 378 4.09 5.39 2.98
C TRP A 378 4.52 6.78 3.47
N CYS A 379 3.73 7.41 4.33
CA CYS A 379 4.10 8.66 4.97
C CYS A 379 5.40 8.52 5.76
N TYR A 380 5.52 7.46 6.57
CA TYR A 380 6.78 7.16 7.27
C TYR A 380 7.93 6.96 6.27
N GLY A 381 7.74 6.15 5.24
CA GLY A 381 8.75 5.87 4.22
C GLY A 381 9.34 7.12 3.56
N CYS A 382 8.48 8.10 3.27
CA CYS A 382 8.85 9.34 2.60
C CYS A 382 9.34 10.44 3.56
N ILE A 383 8.67 10.63 4.71
CA ILE A 383 8.93 11.77 5.62
C ILE A 383 10.14 11.48 6.52
N SER A 384 10.37 10.25 6.93
CA SER A 384 11.49 9.88 7.80
C SER A 384 12.86 9.96 7.12
N ARG A 385 12.93 10.16 5.79
CA ARG A 385 14.16 10.46 5.05
C ARG A 385 14.50 11.94 5.04
N GLN A 386 13.56 12.84 5.37
CA GLN A 386 13.82 14.27 5.38
C GLN A 386 14.97 14.63 6.35
N PRO A 387 15.78 15.66 6.01
CA PRO A 387 15.60 16.64 4.92
C PRO A 387 16.05 16.18 3.52
N TRP A 388 16.46 14.93 3.35
CA TRP A 388 17.01 14.42 2.10
C TRP A 388 15.92 13.98 1.10
N ILE A 389 16.04 14.38 -0.16
CA ILE A 389 15.29 13.78 -1.27
C ILE A 389 16.06 12.59 -1.85
N ILE A 390 17.39 12.69 -1.95
CA ILE A 390 18.31 11.56 -2.21
C ILE A 390 19.26 11.51 -1.01
N TYR A 391 19.21 10.44 -0.25
CA TYR A 391 19.93 10.33 1.03
C TYR A 391 21.42 10.59 0.87
N GLY A 392 21.95 11.55 1.66
CA GLY A 392 23.34 11.96 1.64
C GLY A 392 23.83 12.75 0.42
N LEU A 393 22.97 12.94 -0.63
CA LEU A 393 23.39 13.61 -1.87
C LEU A 393 22.64 14.91 -2.15
N MET A 394 21.34 14.96 -1.94
CA MET A 394 20.51 16.12 -2.28
C MET A 394 19.45 16.36 -1.22
N ARG A 395 19.41 17.56 -0.67
CA ARG A 395 18.31 17.97 0.24
C ARG A 395 17.04 18.30 -0.57
N THR A 396 15.89 18.12 0.02
CA THR A 396 14.59 18.41 -0.60
C THR A 396 14.47 19.89 -1.00
N ALA A 397 14.99 20.80 -0.18
CA ALA A 397 15.00 22.23 -0.49
C ALA A 397 15.80 22.57 -1.77
N ASP A 398 16.86 21.81 -2.05
CA ASP A 398 17.71 22.05 -3.24
C ASP A 398 17.07 21.52 -4.53
N ALA A 399 16.10 20.62 -4.42
CA ALA A 399 15.47 19.95 -5.56
C ALA A 399 14.22 20.67 -6.09
N VAL A 400 13.61 21.53 -5.28
CA VAL A 400 12.31 22.15 -5.54
C VAL A 400 12.35 23.12 -6.71
N THR A 401 11.22 23.23 -7.43
CA THR A 401 11.01 24.23 -8.48
C THR A 401 10.94 25.65 -7.91
N ASN A 402 11.29 26.63 -8.70
CA ASN A 402 11.08 28.06 -8.40
C ASN A 402 9.80 28.60 -9.09
N ALA A 403 8.94 27.73 -9.62
CA ALA A 403 7.73 28.15 -10.34
C ALA A 403 6.78 28.93 -9.40
N PRO A 404 6.18 30.04 -9.86
CA PRO A 404 5.17 30.77 -9.11
C PRO A 404 3.88 29.92 -8.99
N HIS A 405 2.98 30.31 -8.08
CA HIS A 405 1.62 29.76 -7.98
C HIS A 405 1.48 28.31 -7.50
N VAL A 406 2.51 27.70 -6.90
CA VAL A 406 2.41 26.33 -6.32
C VAL A 406 1.25 26.24 -5.31
N GLY A 407 1.00 27.30 -4.52
CA GLY A 407 -0.13 27.32 -3.58
C GLY A 407 -1.49 27.27 -4.28
N LEU A 408 -1.66 27.95 -5.43
CA LEU A 408 -2.87 27.86 -6.23
C LEU A 408 -3.07 26.43 -6.78
N MET A 409 -2.01 25.83 -7.31
CA MET A 409 -2.04 24.44 -7.78
C MET A 409 -2.41 23.48 -6.65
N PHE A 410 -1.90 23.68 -5.45
CA PHE A 410 -2.25 22.87 -4.28
C PHE A 410 -3.77 22.94 -4.00
N GLY A 411 -4.38 24.12 -3.98
CA GLY A 411 -5.82 24.28 -3.80
C GLY A 411 -6.65 23.61 -4.90
N LEU A 412 -6.22 23.74 -6.17
CA LEU A 412 -6.90 23.11 -7.31
C LEU A 412 -6.84 21.57 -7.24
N PHE A 413 -5.67 21.01 -6.94
CA PHE A 413 -5.52 19.55 -6.88
C PHE A 413 -6.24 18.92 -5.69
N ILE A 414 -6.24 19.55 -4.50
CA ILE A 414 -7.08 19.09 -3.37
C ILE A 414 -8.54 19.04 -3.76
N SER A 415 -9.06 20.10 -4.40
CA SER A 415 -10.44 20.17 -4.84
C SER A 415 -10.77 19.09 -5.88
N LEU A 416 -9.85 18.86 -6.82
CA LEU A 416 -9.97 17.80 -7.83
C LEU A 416 -10.00 16.40 -7.20
N TYR A 417 -9.10 16.11 -6.23
CA TYR A 417 -9.08 14.80 -5.56
C TYR A 417 -10.31 14.57 -4.70
N ALA A 418 -10.79 15.60 -4.01
CA ALA A 418 -12.06 15.50 -3.27
C ALA A 418 -13.23 15.17 -4.22
N LEU A 419 -13.33 15.87 -5.35
CA LEU A 419 -14.35 15.61 -6.38
C LEU A 419 -14.21 14.19 -6.95
N LEU A 420 -13.00 13.79 -7.32
CA LEU A 420 -12.73 12.48 -7.90
C LEU A 420 -13.02 11.35 -6.91
N GLY A 421 -12.66 11.52 -5.63
CA GLY A 421 -12.98 10.56 -4.57
C GLY A 421 -14.48 10.41 -4.37
N VAL A 422 -15.21 11.52 -4.26
CA VAL A 422 -16.68 11.51 -4.15
C VAL A 422 -17.31 10.87 -5.39
N ALA A 423 -16.88 11.25 -6.59
CA ALA A 423 -17.39 10.67 -7.85
C ALA A 423 -17.15 9.15 -7.89
N THR A 424 -15.96 8.68 -7.50
CA THR A 424 -15.62 7.25 -7.44
C THR A 424 -16.57 6.49 -6.50
N ILE A 425 -16.80 7.03 -5.29
CA ILE A 425 -17.72 6.43 -4.31
C ILE A 425 -19.14 6.37 -4.88
N LEU A 426 -19.63 7.49 -5.46
CA LEU A 426 -20.97 7.55 -6.03
C LEU A 426 -21.17 6.56 -7.19
N VAL A 427 -20.17 6.43 -8.07
CA VAL A 427 -20.19 5.48 -9.19
C VAL A 427 -20.24 4.04 -8.66
N LEU A 428 -19.35 3.68 -7.74
CA LEU A 428 -19.31 2.33 -7.15
C LEU A 428 -20.62 2.00 -6.41
N VAL A 429 -21.07 2.89 -5.52
CA VAL A 429 -22.31 2.70 -4.76
C VAL A 429 -23.51 2.64 -5.72
N GLY A 430 -23.59 3.52 -6.70
CA GLY A 430 -24.65 3.54 -7.70
C GLY A 430 -24.69 2.26 -8.53
N TYR A 431 -23.51 1.80 -8.97
CA TYR A 431 -23.38 0.55 -9.73
C TYR A 431 -23.88 -0.65 -8.91
N PHE A 432 -23.35 -0.86 -7.69
CA PHE A 432 -23.69 -2.05 -6.89
C PHE A 432 -25.11 -1.99 -6.30
N ARG A 433 -25.72 -0.81 -6.18
CA ARG A 433 -27.15 -0.69 -5.84
C ARG A 433 -28.06 -1.15 -7.01
N ARG A 434 -27.68 -0.86 -8.26
CA ARG A 434 -28.43 -1.28 -9.46
C ARG A 434 -28.22 -2.75 -9.81
N HIS A 435 -27.09 -3.34 -9.38
CA HIS A 435 -26.73 -4.74 -9.60
C HIS A 435 -26.56 -5.48 -8.26
N PRO A 436 -27.68 -5.79 -7.57
CA PRO A 436 -27.62 -6.46 -6.28
C PRO A 436 -27.07 -7.88 -6.41
N LEU A 437 -26.40 -8.36 -5.37
CA LEU A 437 -25.79 -9.69 -5.32
C LEU A 437 -26.80 -10.83 -5.61
N THR A 438 -28.06 -10.65 -5.21
CA THR A 438 -29.13 -11.63 -5.44
C THR A 438 -29.33 -11.97 -6.91
N GLN A 439 -29.15 -11.00 -7.83
CA GLN A 439 -29.23 -11.26 -9.27
C GLN A 439 -28.08 -12.14 -9.77
N ASP A 440 -26.85 -11.88 -9.32
CA ASP A 440 -25.68 -12.67 -9.70
C ASP A 440 -25.76 -14.10 -9.14
N ILE A 441 -26.38 -14.29 -7.97
CA ILE A 441 -26.59 -15.61 -7.36
C ILE A 441 -27.67 -16.42 -8.12
N GLN A 442 -28.73 -15.76 -8.59
CA GLN A 442 -29.81 -16.42 -9.34
C GLN A 442 -29.39 -16.82 -10.76
N GLU A 443 -28.54 -16.00 -11.39
CA GLU A 443 -28.10 -16.20 -12.76
C GLU A 443 -26.55 -16.18 -12.85
N PRO A 444 -25.85 -17.19 -12.31
CA PRO A 444 -24.38 -17.18 -12.24
C PRO A 444 -23.69 -17.07 -13.60
N ASN A 445 -24.35 -17.50 -14.67
CA ASN A 445 -23.79 -17.52 -16.03
C ASN A 445 -24.16 -16.28 -16.88
N SER A 446 -25.03 -15.39 -16.42
CA SER A 446 -25.45 -14.19 -17.17
C SER A 446 -24.60 -12.96 -16.90
N GLY A 447 -23.71 -13.02 -15.92
CA GLY A 447 -23.06 -11.85 -15.31
C GLY A 447 -22.16 -11.02 -16.22
N TRP A 448 -21.49 -11.59 -17.21
CA TRP A 448 -20.64 -10.83 -18.13
C TRP A 448 -21.44 -10.16 -19.26
N LYS A 449 -22.53 -10.77 -19.74
CA LYS A 449 -23.35 -10.24 -20.85
C LYS A 449 -24.02 -8.90 -20.51
N ARG A 450 -24.22 -8.59 -19.21
CA ARG A 450 -24.85 -7.34 -18.73
C ARG A 450 -23.85 -6.23 -18.41
N THR A 451 -22.56 -6.40 -18.71
CA THR A 451 -21.50 -5.52 -18.23
C THR A 451 -20.84 -4.62 -19.25
N VAL A 452 -21.39 -4.53 -20.44
CA VAL A 452 -20.92 -3.48 -21.35
C VAL A 452 -21.48 -2.14 -20.86
N TRP A 453 -20.57 -1.26 -20.46
CA TRP A 453 -20.84 0.15 -20.08
C TRP A 453 -21.23 1.00 -21.33
N LEU A 454 -21.97 0.47 -22.25
CA LEU A 454 -22.50 1.23 -23.38
C LEU A 454 -24.02 1.34 -23.23
N PRO A 455 -24.58 2.54 -23.50
CA PRO A 455 -26.00 2.85 -23.35
C PRO A 455 -26.91 1.95 -24.15
#